data_f93df447b0a52b58e20df23ea46eac30
#
_entry.id   f93df447b0a52b58e20df23ea46eac30
#
_cell.length_a   1.000
_cell.length_b   1.000
_cell.length_c   1.000
_cell.angle_alpha   90.00
_cell.angle_beta   90.00
_cell.angle_gamma   90.00
#
_symmetry.space_group_name_H-M   'P 1'
#
loop_
_entity.id
_entity.type
_entity.pdbx_description
1 polymer ?
#
loop_
_entity_poly.entity_id
_entity_poly.type
_entity_poly.pdbx_seq_one_letter_code
_entity_poly.pdbx_strand_id
1 'polypeptide(L)'
;QDEVPTKKYSVATNSFWSNWFLQVGADWNAWYSGQEHGADLKRNPFKDFRSNPGAAVAIGKWFTPGLGLRIKAQGIWGKRVGNTDVHTSTVDNGNKYWIAQGQAMFNLTNMFLGYSENRLVDIIPFVGAGVGRTMSRNLYATGLSAGVQASFRLSKLMRLYAEAGWNRYEGDLDGYDQYYGNRGWDSHDNNLYVELGLQFNLGKSGWEKTPDVDALNAQHQSALDALNARLRDAEAENARLRDALANQKPVETVSQSVKELISTPISVFFNLDKTNIASQKDLVNVRALAKYAVDNNNNLLVTGYADSATGSAKHNQWLSEERAKTLAGELVKMGVESSKISQVGKGGVDTLTPISFNRRATVQVTD
;
A
#
# COMPACT_ATOMS: atom_id res chain seq x y z
N GLN A 1 -3.39 -13.98 8.34
CA GLN A 1 -2.16 -13.17 8.39
C GLN A 1 -2.50 -11.94 9.21
N ASP A 2 -1.87 -11.79 10.36
CA ASP A 2 -2.00 -10.57 11.15
C ASP A 2 -1.44 -9.42 10.31
N GLU A 3 -2.28 -8.44 9.99
CA GLU A 3 -1.84 -7.27 9.23
C GLU A 3 -0.77 -6.52 10.03
N VAL A 4 0.36 -6.28 9.41
CA VAL A 4 1.45 -5.50 10.02
C VAL A 4 0.91 -4.09 10.29
N PRO A 5 0.90 -3.63 11.55
CA PRO A 5 0.43 -2.28 11.87
C PRO A 5 1.28 -1.25 11.12
N THR A 6 0.61 -0.25 10.53
CA THR A 6 1.25 0.77 9.72
C THR A 6 0.92 2.18 10.22
N LYS A 7 1.88 3.10 10.12
CA LYS A 7 1.68 4.51 10.48
C LYS A 7 0.66 5.16 9.55
N LYS A 8 -0.31 5.87 10.11
CA LYS A 8 -1.42 6.49 9.36
C LYS A 8 -0.95 7.55 8.35
N TYR A 9 0.06 8.33 8.70
CA TYR A 9 0.50 9.50 7.94
C TYR A 9 1.91 9.36 7.36
N SER A 10 2.55 8.21 7.49
CA SER A 10 3.89 7.98 6.99
C SER A 10 3.89 6.94 5.88
N VAL A 11 4.60 7.26 4.81
CA VAL A 11 4.79 6.38 3.66
C VAL A 11 6.27 6.30 3.31
N ALA A 12 6.66 5.19 2.71
CA ALA A 12 8.01 5.01 2.22
C ALA A 12 8.30 5.95 1.04
N THR A 13 9.54 6.44 0.95
CA THR A 13 9.99 7.27 -0.17
C THR A 13 9.99 6.46 -1.46
N ASN A 14 9.37 7.02 -2.50
CA ASN A 14 9.33 6.42 -3.83
C ASN A 14 10.43 6.97 -4.76
N SER A 15 10.69 6.23 -5.84
CA SER A 15 11.56 6.68 -6.93
C SER A 15 11.05 7.99 -7.54
N PHE A 16 11.96 8.80 -8.08
CA PHE A 16 11.60 10.01 -8.83
C PHE A 16 10.61 9.73 -9.98
N TRP A 17 10.70 8.58 -10.63
CA TRP A 17 9.83 8.19 -11.75
C TRP A 17 8.47 7.66 -11.32
N SER A 18 8.21 7.50 -10.03
CA SER A 18 6.91 7.07 -9.52
C SER A 18 5.93 8.23 -9.40
N ASN A 19 4.63 7.90 -9.43
CA ASN A 19 3.53 8.83 -9.15
C ASN A 19 3.38 10.00 -10.13
N TRP A 20 3.84 9.82 -11.36
CA TRP A 20 3.53 10.72 -12.47
C TRP A 20 2.12 10.45 -12.98
N PHE A 21 1.48 11.49 -13.49
CA PHE A 21 0.17 11.38 -14.12
C PHE A 21 0.03 12.32 -15.32
N LEU A 22 -0.85 11.93 -16.24
CA LEU A 22 -1.31 12.72 -17.36
C LEU A 22 -2.81 12.95 -17.20
N GLN A 23 -3.27 14.19 -17.41
CA GLN A 23 -4.69 14.54 -17.42
C GLN A 23 -5.08 15.05 -18.79
N VAL A 24 -6.27 14.66 -19.27
CA VAL A 24 -6.90 15.17 -20.48
C VAL A 24 -8.35 15.45 -20.15
N GLY A 25 -8.79 16.67 -20.42
CA GLY A 25 -10.15 17.12 -20.07
C GLY A 25 -10.74 18.03 -21.11
N ALA A 26 -12.05 18.15 -21.02
CA ALA A 26 -12.83 19.18 -21.67
C ALA A 26 -13.36 20.14 -20.62
N ASP A 27 -13.25 21.42 -20.89
CA ASP A 27 -13.72 22.46 -20.00
C ASP A 27 -14.84 23.31 -20.64
N TRP A 28 -15.61 23.91 -19.77
CA TRP A 28 -16.50 25.01 -20.09
C TRP A 28 -16.01 26.22 -19.33
N ASN A 29 -15.52 27.21 -20.09
CA ASN A 29 -14.91 28.40 -19.52
C ASN A 29 -15.76 29.65 -19.80
N ALA A 30 -15.68 30.61 -18.90
CA ALA A 30 -16.36 31.91 -18.97
C ALA A 30 -15.39 33.02 -18.60
N TRP A 31 -15.25 33.99 -19.47
CA TRP A 31 -14.42 35.16 -19.25
C TRP A 31 -15.24 36.32 -18.70
N TYR A 32 -14.68 37.09 -17.77
CA TYR A 32 -15.21 38.36 -17.30
C TYR A 32 -14.05 39.27 -16.86
N SER A 33 -14.21 40.59 -17.12
CA SER A 33 -13.16 41.55 -16.93
C SER A 33 -13.69 42.87 -16.39
N GLY A 34 -12.80 43.81 -16.04
CA GLY A 34 -13.14 45.15 -15.61
C GLY A 34 -13.82 45.99 -16.70
N GLN A 35 -13.52 45.70 -17.97
CA GLN A 35 -14.06 46.43 -19.12
C GLN A 35 -15.57 46.25 -19.28
N GLU A 36 -16.14 45.19 -18.81
CA GLU A 36 -17.59 44.97 -18.83
C GLU A 36 -18.37 45.99 -17.98
N HIS A 37 -17.70 46.64 -17.04
CA HIS A 37 -18.29 47.71 -16.24
C HIS A 37 -18.60 48.96 -17.05
N GLY A 38 -17.69 49.36 -17.93
CA GLY A 38 -17.85 50.56 -18.71
C GLY A 38 -18.80 50.43 -19.90
N ALA A 39 -19.10 49.18 -20.29
CA ALA A 39 -19.93 48.84 -21.45
C ALA A 39 -21.37 48.43 -21.08
N ASP A 40 -21.80 48.65 -19.85
CA ASP A 40 -23.13 48.26 -19.31
C ASP A 40 -23.49 46.76 -19.54
N LEU A 41 -22.46 45.92 -19.59
CA LEU A 41 -22.63 44.50 -19.79
C LEU A 41 -23.05 43.81 -18.49
N LYS A 42 -24.04 42.94 -18.58
CA LYS A 42 -24.45 42.15 -17.44
C LYS A 42 -23.34 41.14 -17.07
N ARG A 43 -22.77 41.30 -15.90
CA ARG A 43 -21.72 40.43 -15.37
C ARG A 43 -22.26 39.10 -14.96
N ASN A 44 -22.54 38.28 -15.91
CA ASN A 44 -22.91 36.92 -15.64
C ASN A 44 -21.95 35.99 -16.37
N PRO A 45 -21.04 35.32 -15.67
CA PRO A 45 -20.07 34.40 -16.29
C PRO A 45 -20.71 33.21 -17.05
N PHE A 46 -22.01 32.98 -16.84
CA PHE A 46 -22.78 31.95 -17.50
C PHE A 46 -23.51 32.40 -18.75
N LYS A 47 -23.34 33.66 -19.14
CA LYS A 47 -23.96 34.15 -20.39
C LYS A 47 -23.22 33.66 -21.63
N ASP A 48 -23.99 33.31 -22.63
CA ASP A 48 -23.54 32.62 -23.85
C ASP A 48 -22.43 33.36 -24.61
N PHE A 49 -22.42 34.69 -24.59
CA PHE A 49 -21.44 35.42 -25.40
C PHE A 49 -20.00 35.39 -24.86
N ARG A 50 -19.81 35.06 -23.57
CA ARG A 50 -18.49 34.97 -22.94
C ARG A 50 -18.11 33.53 -22.53
N SER A 51 -19.01 32.58 -22.75
CA SER A 51 -18.80 31.18 -22.39
C SER A 51 -18.47 30.35 -23.62
N ASN A 52 -17.48 29.47 -23.47
CA ASN A 52 -17.04 28.60 -24.54
C ASN A 52 -16.59 27.24 -24.01
N PRO A 53 -16.75 26.19 -24.83
CA PRO A 53 -16.03 24.94 -24.57
C PRO A 53 -14.53 25.14 -24.79
N GLY A 54 -13.73 24.36 -24.09
CA GLY A 54 -12.30 24.33 -24.22
C GLY A 54 -11.75 22.92 -23.99
N ALA A 55 -10.46 22.82 -24.07
CA ALA A 55 -9.74 21.58 -23.79
C ALA A 55 -8.55 21.87 -22.87
N ALA A 56 -8.23 20.89 -22.04
CA ALA A 56 -7.13 20.96 -21.12
C ALA A 56 -6.28 19.69 -21.17
N VAL A 57 -4.98 19.87 -21.00
CA VAL A 57 -4.03 18.78 -20.81
C VAL A 57 -3.09 19.17 -19.67
N ALA A 58 -2.77 18.20 -18.81
CA ALA A 58 -1.80 18.44 -17.75
C ALA A 58 -0.90 17.23 -17.54
N ILE A 59 0.34 17.48 -17.18
CA ILE A 59 1.26 16.48 -16.69
C ILE A 59 1.69 16.88 -15.29
N GLY A 60 1.72 15.94 -14.37
CA GLY A 60 2.07 16.21 -12.99
C GLY A 60 2.67 15.03 -12.28
N LYS A 61 3.09 15.29 -11.07
CA LYS A 61 3.69 14.31 -10.19
C LYS A 61 3.26 14.56 -8.74
N TRP A 62 2.94 13.47 -8.06
CA TRP A 62 2.78 13.48 -6.61
C TRP A 62 4.13 13.20 -5.94
N PHE A 63 4.61 14.11 -5.11
CA PHE A 63 5.84 13.98 -4.33
C PHE A 63 5.59 13.29 -2.99
N THR A 64 4.43 13.56 -2.42
CA THR A 64 3.89 12.88 -1.24
C THR A 64 2.42 12.52 -1.51
N PRO A 65 1.78 11.71 -0.68
CA PRO A 65 0.33 11.46 -0.83
C PRO A 65 -0.52 12.73 -0.78
N GLY A 66 -0.03 13.78 -0.11
CA GLY A 66 -0.75 15.04 0.08
C GLY A 66 -0.30 16.20 -0.81
N LEU A 67 0.91 16.14 -1.40
CA LEU A 67 1.48 17.25 -2.17
C LEU A 67 1.89 16.80 -3.56
N GLY A 68 1.38 17.48 -4.58
CA GLY A 68 1.73 17.30 -5.98
C GLY A 68 2.00 18.61 -6.68
N LEU A 69 2.66 18.52 -7.82
CA LEU A 69 2.83 19.62 -8.76
C LEU A 69 2.37 19.17 -10.14
N ARG A 70 1.73 20.07 -10.88
CA ARG A 70 1.39 19.84 -12.30
C ARG A 70 1.67 21.07 -13.14
N ILE A 71 1.95 20.83 -14.42
CA ILE A 71 1.89 21.82 -15.47
C ILE A 71 0.62 21.55 -16.25
N LYS A 72 -0.25 22.56 -16.36
CA LYS A 72 -1.53 22.45 -17.05
C LYS A 72 -1.55 23.46 -18.21
N ALA A 73 -1.97 23.01 -19.38
CA ALA A 73 -2.29 23.86 -20.51
C ALA A 73 -3.79 23.73 -20.81
N GLN A 74 -4.45 24.84 -21.01
CA GLN A 74 -5.88 24.89 -21.35
C GLN A 74 -6.18 26.04 -22.31
N GLY A 75 -7.33 25.96 -22.99
CA GLY A 75 -7.79 27.05 -23.83
C GLY A 75 -8.37 26.59 -25.16
N ILE A 76 -7.95 27.26 -26.17
CA ILE A 76 -8.19 27.26 -27.61
C ILE A 76 -9.29 28.25 -27.98
N TRP A 77 -10.49 28.12 -27.47
CA TRP A 77 -11.62 28.94 -27.83
C TRP A 77 -12.06 29.84 -26.68
N GLY A 78 -12.23 31.12 -26.95
CA GLY A 78 -12.75 32.12 -26.01
C GLY A 78 -13.54 33.18 -26.74
N LYS A 79 -14.13 34.07 -25.98
CA LYS A 79 -14.85 35.22 -26.51
C LYS A 79 -14.36 36.50 -25.86
N ARG A 80 -14.14 37.51 -26.67
CA ARG A 80 -13.75 38.85 -26.24
C ARG A 80 -14.94 39.81 -26.10
N VAL A 81 -14.76 40.89 -25.39
CA VAL A 81 -15.70 42.03 -25.40
C VAL A 81 -15.46 42.87 -26.66
N GLY A 82 -16.45 42.95 -27.52
CA GLY A 82 -16.38 43.79 -28.73
C GLY A 82 -16.71 45.26 -28.43
N ASN A 83 -16.16 46.13 -29.27
CA ASN A 83 -16.27 47.60 -29.13
C ASN A 83 -17.63 48.17 -29.52
N THR A 84 -18.48 47.41 -30.21
CA THR A 84 -19.77 47.81 -30.70
C THR A 84 -20.78 46.70 -30.62
N ASP A 85 -21.92 47.01 -30.06
CA ASP A 85 -23.09 46.12 -30.00
C ASP A 85 -22.85 44.70 -29.46
N VAL A 86 -22.34 44.62 -28.28
CA VAL A 86 -22.15 43.37 -27.53
C VAL A 86 -23.47 42.65 -27.26
N HIS A 87 -24.59 43.27 -27.59
CA HIS A 87 -25.93 42.70 -27.41
C HIS A 87 -26.43 41.92 -28.63
N THR A 88 -25.74 41.99 -29.75
CA THR A 88 -26.12 41.24 -30.95
C THR A 88 -25.25 40.01 -31.13
N SER A 89 -25.87 38.87 -31.27
CA SER A 89 -25.25 37.59 -31.53
C SER A 89 -24.49 37.46 -32.87
N THR A 90 -24.42 38.57 -33.62
CA THR A 90 -23.84 38.63 -34.99
C THR A 90 -22.41 39.16 -35.04
N VAL A 91 -21.85 39.66 -33.96
CA VAL A 91 -20.47 40.13 -33.92
C VAL A 91 -19.55 38.96 -33.67
N ASP A 92 -18.60 38.72 -34.56
CA ASP A 92 -17.52 37.76 -34.33
C ASP A 92 -16.62 38.28 -33.20
N ASN A 93 -16.90 37.81 -32.00
CA ASN A 93 -16.12 38.12 -30.80
C ASN A 93 -15.17 36.96 -30.42
N GLY A 94 -14.93 36.02 -31.32
CA GLY A 94 -14.04 34.90 -31.10
C GLY A 94 -12.62 35.34 -30.74
N ASN A 95 -12.02 34.73 -29.74
CA ASN A 95 -10.64 34.93 -29.34
C ASN A 95 -9.99 33.57 -29.14
N LYS A 96 -8.94 33.26 -29.89
CA LYS A 96 -8.16 32.06 -29.68
C LYS A 96 -7.04 32.36 -28.68
N TYR A 97 -6.94 31.54 -27.70
CA TYR A 97 -5.96 31.70 -26.63
C TYR A 97 -5.42 30.36 -26.14
N TRP A 98 -4.33 30.39 -25.44
CA TRP A 98 -3.85 29.31 -24.61
C TRP A 98 -3.33 29.87 -23.28
N ILE A 99 -3.40 29.05 -22.26
CA ILE A 99 -2.92 29.31 -20.91
C ILE A 99 -2.04 28.13 -20.52
N ALA A 100 -0.87 28.41 -19.97
CA ALA A 100 0.01 27.40 -19.38
C ALA A 100 0.36 27.80 -17.95
N GLN A 101 0.17 26.90 -17.02
CA GLN A 101 0.26 27.15 -15.58
C GLN A 101 1.04 26.04 -14.86
N GLY A 102 1.91 26.45 -13.93
CA GLY A 102 2.43 25.59 -12.90
C GLY A 102 1.53 25.64 -11.68
N GLN A 103 1.07 24.51 -11.17
CA GLN A 103 0.10 24.44 -10.08
C GLN A 103 0.59 23.50 -8.98
N ALA A 104 0.54 23.95 -7.72
CA ALA A 104 0.70 23.13 -6.54
C ALA A 104 -0.67 22.54 -6.15
N MET A 105 -0.71 21.23 -5.93
CA MET A 105 -1.91 20.47 -5.63
C MET A 105 -1.83 19.88 -4.23
N PHE A 106 -2.91 20.00 -3.46
CA PHE A 106 -2.97 19.54 -2.08
C PHE A 106 -4.09 18.51 -1.94
N ASN A 107 -3.75 17.23 -1.79
CA ASN A 107 -4.76 16.21 -1.56
C ASN A 107 -5.19 16.23 -0.08
N LEU A 108 -6.21 17.02 0.22
CA LEU A 108 -6.73 17.20 1.58
C LEU A 108 -7.22 15.89 2.17
N THR A 109 -7.80 15.03 1.34
CA THR A 109 -8.32 13.76 1.79
C THR A 109 -7.21 12.87 2.33
N ASN A 110 -6.07 12.82 1.65
CA ASN A 110 -4.90 12.10 2.14
C ASN A 110 -4.22 12.78 3.33
N MET A 111 -4.22 14.12 3.37
CA MET A 111 -3.61 14.88 4.46
C MET A 111 -4.35 14.69 5.78
N PHE A 112 -5.69 14.69 5.77
CA PHE A 112 -6.49 14.58 7.00
C PHE A 112 -6.87 13.15 7.36
N LEU A 113 -7.13 12.29 6.38
CA LEU A 113 -7.58 10.92 6.62
C LEU A 113 -6.45 9.88 6.53
N GLY A 114 -5.22 10.32 6.16
CA GLY A 114 -4.11 9.43 5.86
C GLY A 114 -4.22 8.81 4.47
N TYR A 115 -3.12 8.26 3.97
CA TYR A 115 -3.08 7.64 2.65
C TYR A 115 -3.84 6.32 2.62
N SER A 116 -4.65 6.14 1.57
CA SER A 116 -5.29 4.86 1.25
C SER A 116 -5.31 4.65 -0.27
N GLU A 117 -4.71 3.56 -0.73
CA GLU A 117 -4.70 3.21 -2.15
C GLU A 117 -6.12 2.97 -2.71
N ASN A 118 -7.03 2.48 -1.87
CA ASN A 118 -8.38 2.08 -2.27
C ASN A 118 -9.43 3.18 -2.13
N ARG A 119 -9.02 4.41 -1.80
CA ARG A 119 -9.96 5.53 -1.65
C ARG A 119 -10.63 5.86 -2.99
N LEU A 120 -11.94 5.95 -2.97
CA LEU A 120 -12.74 6.23 -4.16
C LEU A 120 -12.68 7.70 -4.58
N VAL A 121 -12.68 8.63 -3.62
CA VAL A 121 -12.77 10.07 -3.89
C VAL A 121 -11.67 10.81 -3.14
N ASP A 122 -10.96 11.69 -3.86
CA ASP A 122 -10.01 12.63 -3.31
C ASP A 122 -10.44 14.07 -3.64
N ILE A 123 -10.32 14.98 -2.66
CA ILE A 123 -10.54 16.42 -2.82
C ILE A 123 -9.20 17.12 -2.83
N ILE A 124 -8.93 17.83 -3.90
CA ILE A 124 -7.61 18.35 -4.23
C ILE A 124 -7.71 19.82 -4.62
N PRO A 125 -7.69 20.77 -3.68
CA PRO A 125 -7.47 22.15 -4.01
C PRO A 125 -6.09 22.35 -4.63
N PHE A 126 -5.99 23.38 -5.47
CA PHE A 126 -4.75 23.79 -6.09
C PHE A 126 -4.64 25.31 -6.18
N VAL A 127 -3.41 25.76 -6.22
CA VAL A 127 -3.03 27.13 -6.52
C VAL A 127 -1.86 27.15 -7.48
N GLY A 128 -1.77 28.17 -8.31
CA GLY A 128 -0.70 28.23 -9.29
C GLY A 128 -0.52 29.60 -9.89
N ALA A 129 0.47 29.67 -10.78
CA ALA A 129 0.76 30.83 -11.57
C ALA A 129 1.17 30.38 -12.98
N GLY A 130 1.03 31.28 -13.94
CA GLY A 130 1.39 30.94 -15.30
C GLY A 130 1.30 32.13 -16.25
N VAL A 131 1.31 31.77 -17.53
CA VAL A 131 1.25 32.72 -18.64
C VAL A 131 0.10 32.34 -19.55
N GLY A 132 -0.56 33.34 -20.09
CA GLY A 132 -1.54 33.21 -21.15
C GLY A 132 -1.09 33.97 -22.38
N ARG A 133 -1.57 33.53 -23.55
CA ARG A 133 -1.39 34.22 -24.81
C ARG A 133 -2.70 34.23 -25.58
N THR A 134 -3.12 35.41 -25.98
CA THR A 134 -4.14 35.53 -27.04
C THR A 134 -3.49 35.48 -28.40
N MET A 135 -3.89 34.51 -29.22
CA MET A 135 -3.32 34.31 -30.55
C MET A 135 -3.82 35.33 -31.58
N SER A 136 -5.02 35.86 -31.36
CA SER A 136 -5.65 36.82 -32.24
C SER A 136 -4.86 38.15 -32.32
N ARG A 137 -4.15 38.53 -31.25
CA ARG A 137 -3.40 39.78 -31.15
C ARG A 137 -1.97 39.63 -30.67
N ASN A 138 -1.54 38.40 -30.43
CA ASN A 138 -0.18 38.12 -29.93
C ASN A 138 0.15 38.82 -28.59
N LEU A 139 -0.83 38.93 -27.69
CA LEU A 139 -0.63 39.53 -26.38
C LEU A 139 -0.38 38.41 -25.33
N TYR A 140 0.54 38.70 -24.42
CA TYR A 140 0.91 37.81 -23.34
C TYR A 140 0.50 38.45 -22.01
N ALA A 141 0.02 37.64 -21.08
CA ALA A 141 -0.28 38.07 -19.73
C ALA A 141 0.20 37.01 -18.73
N THR A 142 0.67 37.46 -17.58
CA THR A 142 0.93 36.60 -16.44
C THR A 142 -0.31 36.50 -15.55
N GLY A 143 -0.47 35.42 -14.84
CA GLY A 143 -1.66 35.25 -14.01
C GLY A 143 -1.50 34.24 -12.91
N LEU A 144 -2.51 34.22 -12.07
CA LEU A 144 -2.67 33.30 -10.96
C LEU A 144 -3.85 32.36 -11.23
N SER A 145 -3.78 31.18 -10.67
CA SER A 145 -4.88 30.23 -10.71
C SER A 145 -5.17 29.64 -9.32
N ALA A 146 -6.42 29.36 -9.06
CA ALA A 146 -6.84 28.61 -7.89
C ALA A 146 -8.10 27.80 -8.23
N GLY A 147 -8.29 26.69 -7.55
CA GLY A 147 -9.48 25.88 -7.75
C GLY A 147 -9.47 24.62 -6.90
N VAL A 148 -10.43 23.77 -7.19
CA VAL A 148 -10.59 22.49 -6.52
C VAL A 148 -10.92 21.40 -7.54
N GLN A 149 -10.27 20.27 -7.41
CA GLN A 149 -10.51 19.06 -8.18
C GLN A 149 -11.09 17.98 -7.26
N ALA A 150 -12.16 17.34 -7.67
CA ALA A 150 -12.65 16.09 -7.13
C ALA A 150 -12.19 14.96 -8.05
N SER A 151 -11.48 13.99 -7.51
CA SER A 151 -10.89 12.90 -8.29
C SER A 151 -11.46 11.56 -7.85
N PHE A 152 -12.05 10.83 -8.78
CA PHE A 152 -12.75 9.56 -8.57
C PHE A 152 -11.93 8.41 -9.14
N ARG A 153 -11.61 7.42 -8.31
CA ARG A 153 -10.84 6.26 -8.74
C ARG A 153 -11.70 5.32 -9.58
N LEU A 154 -11.30 5.06 -10.81
CA LEU A 154 -11.88 4.04 -11.68
C LEU A 154 -11.07 2.74 -11.65
N SER A 155 -9.74 2.86 -11.63
CA SER A 155 -8.81 1.75 -11.56
C SER A 155 -7.47 2.19 -10.93
N LYS A 156 -6.50 1.29 -10.85
CA LYS A 156 -5.12 1.66 -10.46
C LYS A 156 -4.46 2.62 -11.47
N LEU A 157 -4.81 2.50 -12.74
CA LEU A 157 -4.22 3.29 -13.83
C LEU A 157 -5.02 4.54 -14.17
N MET A 158 -6.32 4.60 -13.84
CA MET A 158 -7.22 5.62 -14.37
C MET A 158 -8.12 6.20 -13.28
N ARG A 159 -8.29 7.53 -13.31
CA ARG A 159 -9.23 8.28 -12.47
C ARG A 159 -10.06 9.21 -13.35
N LEU A 160 -11.33 9.37 -13.01
CA LEU A 160 -12.16 10.45 -13.50
C LEU A 160 -11.95 11.66 -12.60
N TYR A 161 -11.90 12.86 -13.16
CA TYR A 161 -11.87 14.07 -12.33
C TYR A 161 -12.87 15.11 -12.82
N ALA A 162 -13.40 15.86 -11.87
CA ALA A 162 -14.15 17.07 -12.09
C ALA A 162 -13.43 18.22 -11.37
N GLU A 163 -13.23 19.33 -12.05
CA GLU A 163 -12.47 20.46 -11.53
C GLU A 163 -13.26 21.75 -11.74
N ALA A 164 -13.23 22.62 -10.75
CA ALA A 164 -13.71 23.98 -10.87
C ALA A 164 -12.58 24.94 -10.49
N GLY A 165 -12.29 25.91 -11.32
CA GLY A 165 -11.17 26.80 -11.15
C GLY A 165 -11.43 28.22 -11.59
N TRP A 166 -10.57 29.07 -11.11
CA TRP A 166 -10.53 30.50 -11.40
C TRP A 166 -9.10 30.90 -11.74
N ASN A 167 -8.97 31.56 -12.89
CA ASN A 167 -7.73 32.14 -13.35
C ASN A 167 -7.89 33.68 -13.39
N ARG A 168 -6.87 34.40 -12.93
CA ARG A 168 -6.82 35.85 -13.00
C ARG A 168 -5.53 36.28 -13.65
N TYR A 169 -5.63 37.01 -14.72
CA TYR A 169 -4.54 37.50 -15.53
C TYR A 169 -4.42 39.02 -15.48
N GLU A 170 -3.19 39.50 -15.58
CA GLU A 170 -2.91 40.91 -15.78
C GLU A 170 -3.26 41.32 -17.22
N GLY A 171 -3.85 42.55 -17.37
CA GLY A 171 -4.04 43.15 -18.67
C GLY A 171 -5.07 42.49 -19.57
N ASP A 172 -4.99 42.78 -20.85
CA ASP A 172 -6.02 42.50 -21.85
C ASP A 172 -5.85 41.14 -22.54
N LEU A 173 -5.79 40.05 -21.79
CA LEU A 173 -5.69 38.69 -22.35
C LEU A 173 -6.98 38.30 -23.10
N ASP A 174 -8.10 38.84 -22.71
CA ASP A 174 -9.40 38.60 -23.33
C ASP A 174 -9.57 39.27 -24.71
N GLY A 175 -8.59 40.09 -25.11
CA GLY A 175 -8.53 40.70 -26.43
C GLY A 175 -9.34 41.98 -26.59
N TYR A 176 -9.73 42.66 -25.52
CA TYR A 176 -10.40 43.97 -25.56
C TYR A 176 -9.45 45.07 -26.12
N ASP A 177 -9.92 45.86 -27.03
CA ASP A 177 -9.10 46.72 -27.89
C ASP A 177 -9.44 48.21 -27.81
N GLN A 178 -9.73 48.77 -26.67
CA GLN A 178 -10.05 50.21 -26.64
C GLN A 178 -8.89 51.17 -26.31
N TYR A 179 -7.87 50.73 -25.60
CA TYR A 179 -6.67 51.53 -25.34
C TYR A 179 -5.43 50.64 -25.16
N TYR A 180 -4.37 51.00 -25.84
CA TYR A 180 -3.06 50.37 -25.79
C TYR A 180 -2.63 50.07 -24.34
N GLY A 181 -2.65 48.77 -23.97
CA GLY A 181 -1.71 48.22 -23.04
C GLY A 181 -1.67 48.79 -21.64
N ASN A 182 -2.74 48.85 -20.91
CA ASN A 182 -2.63 48.86 -19.46
C ASN A 182 -2.20 47.48 -18.97
N ARG A 183 -0.90 47.25 -19.00
CA ARG A 183 -0.29 46.12 -18.32
C ARG A 183 -0.31 46.41 -16.83
N GLY A 184 -0.77 45.48 -16.05
CA GLY A 184 -0.77 45.56 -14.61
C GLY A 184 -2.03 44.95 -14.01
N TRP A 185 -2.05 44.85 -12.72
CA TRP A 185 -3.15 44.23 -11.98
C TRP A 185 -4.36 45.15 -11.81
N ASP A 186 -4.28 46.38 -12.25
CA ASP A 186 -5.40 47.34 -12.26
C ASP A 186 -6.43 46.99 -13.36
N SER A 187 -5.96 46.49 -14.50
CA SER A 187 -6.78 45.86 -15.54
C SER A 187 -6.58 44.36 -15.47
N HIS A 188 -7.59 43.60 -15.16
CA HIS A 188 -7.47 42.18 -14.94
C HIS A 188 -8.59 41.40 -15.63
N ASP A 189 -8.23 40.32 -16.24
CA ASP A 189 -9.12 39.36 -16.85
C ASP A 189 -9.28 38.14 -15.97
N ASN A 190 -10.54 37.76 -15.77
CA ASN A 190 -10.88 36.57 -15.01
C ASN A 190 -11.46 35.50 -15.93
N ASN A 191 -11.05 34.27 -15.71
CA ASN A 191 -11.57 33.12 -16.38
C ASN A 191 -12.04 32.11 -15.35
N LEU A 192 -13.34 31.88 -15.30
CA LEU A 192 -13.96 30.80 -14.51
C LEU A 192 -14.11 29.58 -15.43
N TYR A 193 -13.85 28.41 -14.91
CA TYR A 193 -14.07 27.19 -15.67
C TYR A 193 -14.53 26.04 -14.79
N VAL A 194 -15.24 25.12 -15.42
CA VAL A 194 -15.50 23.77 -14.94
C VAL A 194 -14.95 22.79 -15.97
N GLU A 195 -14.31 21.74 -15.49
CA GLU A 195 -13.63 20.77 -16.35
C GLU A 195 -13.99 19.36 -15.91
N LEU A 196 -14.20 18.48 -16.88
CA LEU A 196 -14.35 17.04 -16.67
C LEU A 196 -13.33 16.31 -17.53
N GLY A 197 -12.61 15.36 -16.94
CA GLY A 197 -11.56 14.68 -17.67
C GLY A 197 -11.12 13.36 -17.03
N LEU A 198 -10.17 12.74 -17.71
CA LEU A 198 -9.55 11.50 -17.29
C LEU A 198 -8.09 11.78 -16.91
N GLN A 199 -7.68 11.18 -15.82
CA GLN A 199 -6.29 11.11 -15.39
C GLN A 199 -5.77 9.70 -15.57
N PHE A 200 -4.59 9.60 -16.16
CA PHE A 200 -3.84 8.37 -16.36
C PHE A 200 -2.59 8.39 -15.48
N ASN A 201 -2.46 7.43 -14.59
CA ASN A 201 -1.27 7.26 -13.77
C ASN A 201 -0.17 6.59 -14.60
N LEU A 202 1.02 7.16 -14.59
CA LEU A 202 2.15 6.72 -15.40
C LEU A 202 3.15 5.93 -14.54
N GLY A 203 3.54 4.75 -15.00
CA GLY A 203 4.49 3.91 -14.28
C GLY A 203 4.00 3.40 -12.93
N LYS A 204 4.91 3.25 -11.97
CA LYS A 204 4.56 2.85 -10.59
C LYS A 204 3.79 3.97 -9.91
N SER A 205 2.56 3.70 -9.51
CA SER A 205 1.72 4.64 -8.77
C SER A 205 1.36 4.06 -7.41
N GLY A 206 1.12 4.97 -6.43
CA GLY A 206 0.80 4.60 -5.06
C GLY A 206 2.01 4.66 -4.13
N TRP A 207 1.75 4.41 -2.86
CA TRP A 207 2.71 4.54 -1.77
C TRP A 207 2.60 3.34 -0.85
N GLU A 208 3.74 2.85 -0.39
CA GLU A 208 3.81 1.82 0.64
C GLU A 208 3.77 2.50 2.02
N LYS A 209 2.88 2.05 2.90
CA LYS A 209 2.81 2.58 4.25
C LYS A 209 4.01 2.13 5.06
N THR A 210 4.55 3.02 5.87
CA THR A 210 5.66 2.68 6.78
C THR A 210 5.13 1.81 7.93
N PRO A 211 5.77 0.67 8.23
CA PRO A 211 5.41 -0.13 9.39
C PRO A 211 5.49 0.69 10.69
N ASP A 212 4.55 0.49 11.57
CA ASP A 212 4.58 1.06 12.91
C ASP A 212 5.32 0.10 13.85
N VAL A 213 6.61 0.35 14.01
CA VAL A 213 7.50 -0.50 14.81
C VAL A 213 7.08 -0.53 16.27
N ASP A 214 6.58 0.58 16.81
CA ASP A 214 6.16 0.67 18.21
C ASP A 214 4.89 -0.16 18.44
N ALA A 215 3.91 -0.04 17.53
CA ALA A 215 2.71 -0.85 17.57
C ALA A 215 3.00 -2.34 17.34
N LEU A 216 3.93 -2.66 16.45
CA LEU A 216 4.38 -4.03 16.20
C LEU A 216 5.08 -4.63 17.43
N ASN A 217 5.96 -3.87 18.07
CA ASN A 217 6.64 -4.28 19.30
C ASN A 217 5.64 -4.47 20.45
N ALA A 218 4.64 -3.59 20.59
CA ALA A 218 3.59 -3.73 21.59
C ALA A 218 2.73 -4.98 21.33
N GLN A 219 2.42 -5.29 20.08
CA GLN A 219 1.71 -6.52 19.70
C GLN A 219 2.54 -7.77 20.04
N HIS A 220 3.84 -7.76 19.70
CA HIS A 220 4.74 -8.86 20.04
C HIS A 220 4.88 -9.03 21.56
N GLN A 221 5.02 -7.92 22.30
CA GLN A 221 5.10 -7.98 23.76
C GLN A 221 3.82 -8.56 24.38
N SER A 222 2.66 -8.13 23.90
CA SER A 222 1.37 -8.68 24.35
C SER A 222 1.24 -10.17 24.04
N ALA A 223 1.71 -10.61 22.87
CA ALA A 223 1.75 -12.03 22.51
C ALA A 223 2.72 -12.84 23.40
N LEU A 224 3.88 -12.28 23.72
CA LEU A 224 4.84 -12.89 24.65
C LEU A 224 4.26 -13.00 26.06
N ASP A 225 3.58 -11.95 26.55
CA ASP A 225 2.96 -11.94 27.86
C ASP A 225 1.83 -12.99 27.95
N ALA A 226 1.02 -13.10 26.90
CA ALA A 226 -0.02 -14.12 26.81
C ALA A 226 0.57 -15.54 26.76
N LEU A 227 1.69 -15.73 26.05
CA LEU A 227 2.38 -17.02 25.98
C LEU A 227 3.00 -17.38 27.33
N ASN A 228 3.63 -16.41 28.00
CA ASN A 228 4.21 -16.59 29.32
C ASN A 228 3.13 -16.92 30.37
N ALA A 229 1.95 -16.31 30.29
CA ALA A 229 0.82 -16.65 31.14
C ALA A 229 0.39 -18.11 30.92
N ARG A 230 0.23 -18.54 29.65
CA ARG A 230 -0.10 -19.94 29.32
C ARG A 230 0.98 -20.92 29.78
N LEU A 231 2.25 -20.53 29.69
CA LEU A 231 3.35 -21.36 30.17
C LEU A 231 3.25 -21.56 31.69
N ARG A 232 3.03 -20.48 32.45
CA ARG A 232 2.86 -20.56 33.92
C ARG A 232 1.67 -21.41 34.31
N ASP A 233 0.55 -21.27 33.57
CA ASP A 233 -0.65 -22.10 33.82
C ASP A 233 -0.38 -23.59 33.57
N ALA A 234 0.35 -23.87 32.45
CA ALA A 234 0.75 -25.25 32.12
C ALA A 234 1.75 -25.83 33.15
N GLU A 235 2.71 -25.01 33.62
CA GLU A 235 3.65 -25.42 34.67
C GLU A 235 2.94 -25.68 35.99
N ALA A 236 1.98 -24.83 36.38
CA ALA A 236 1.18 -25.02 37.57
C ALA A 236 0.32 -26.29 37.48
N GLU A 237 -0.30 -26.55 36.32
CA GLU A 237 -1.10 -27.75 36.11
C GLU A 237 -0.18 -29.00 36.07
N ASN A 238 1.00 -28.92 35.49
CA ASN A 238 1.99 -30.01 35.55
C ASN A 238 2.44 -30.30 36.96
N ALA A 239 2.66 -29.28 37.79
CA ALA A 239 3.01 -29.46 39.20
C ALA A 239 1.86 -30.15 39.96
N ARG A 240 0.63 -29.69 39.74
CA ARG A 240 -0.57 -30.28 40.34
C ARG A 240 -0.78 -31.74 39.94
N LEU A 241 -0.57 -32.06 38.63
CA LEU A 241 -0.67 -33.41 38.10
C LEU A 241 0.42 -34.34 38.68
N ARG A 242 1.65 -33.84 38.87
CA ARG A 242 2.75 -34.59 39.50
C ARG A 242 2.43 -34.86 40.97
N ASP A 243 1.89 -33.91 41.73
CA ASP A 243 1.49 -34.09 43.09
C ASP A 243 0.32 -35.09 43.20
N ALA A 244 -0.65 -34.98 42.28
CA ALA A 244 -1.75 -35.92 42.23
C ALA A 244 -1.27 -37.36 41.91
N LEU A 245 -0.30 -37.49 40.98
CA LEU A 245 0.31 -38.77 40.63
C LEU A 245 1.11 -39.38 41.81
N ALA A 246 1.88 -38.54 42.52
CA ALA A 246 2.66 -38.96 43.69
C ALA A 246 1.77 -39.44 44.84
N ASN A 247 0.56 -38.90 44.95
CA ASN A 247 -0.43 -39.28 45.99
C ASN A 247 -1.35 -40.43 45.58
N GLN A 248 -1.27 -40.93 44.33
CA GLN A 248 -2.00 -42.13 43.90
C GLN A 248 -1.32 -43.39 44.43
N LYS A 249 -2.09 -44.22 45.14
CA LYS A 249 -1.66 -45.57 45.49
C LYS A 249 -1.42 -46.37 44.20
N PRO A 250 -0.39 -47.24 44.15
CA PRO A 250 -0.07 -47.97 42.92
C PRO A 250 -1.27 -48.84 42.53
N VAL A 251 -1.88 -48.47 41.39
CA VAL A 251 -2.83 -49.34 40.68
C VAL A 251 -2.07 -50.07 39.59
N GLU A 252 -2.20 -51.39 39.58
CA GLU A 252 -1.51 -52.33 38.67
C GLU A 252 -1.85 -52.20 37.17
N THR A 253 -2.19 -51.02 36.69
CA THR A 253 -2.58 -50.79 35.27
C THR A 253 -1.61 -49.87 34.51
N VAL A 254 -0.33 -49.84 34.87
CA VAL A 254 0.66 -48.89 34.31
C VAL A 254 1.18 -49.32 32.93
N SER A 255 0.93 -50.53 32.47
CA SER A 255 1.61 -51.02 31.25
C SER A 255 1.04 -50.56 29.91
N GLN A 256 -0.26 -50.16 29.85
CA GLN A 256 -0.88 -49.72 28.59
C GLN A 256 -0.75 -48.22 28.34
N SER A 257 -0.92 -47.36 29.36
CA SER A 257 -0.82 -45.93 29.23
C SER A 257 0.61 -45.45 28.99
N VAL A 258 1.61 -46.15 29.52
CA VAL A 258 3.03 -45.84 29.25
C VAL A 258 3.41 -46.16 27.81
N LYS A 259 2.87 -47.20 27.19
CA LYS A 259 3.08 -47.51 25.79
C LYS A 259 2.50 -46.45 24.86
N GLU A 260 1.31 -45.92 25.15
CA GLU A 260 0.72 -44.85 24.33
C GLU A 260 1.50 -43.52 24.43
N LEU A 261 1.99 -43.16 25.61
CA LEU A 261 2.77 -41.91 25.80
C LEU A 261 4.13 -41.97 25.06
N ILE A 262 4.75 -43.16 25.05
CA ILE A 262 6.07 -43.36 24.44
C ILE A 262 5.98 -43.48 22.92
N SER A 263 4.85 -43.89 22.37
CA SER A 263 4.61 -43.90 20.91
C SER A 263 4.29 -42.52 20.32
N THR A 264 4.09 -41.50 21.16
CA THR A 264 3.82 -40.14 20.67
C THR A 264 5.07 -39.53 20.03
N PRO A 265 4.99 -39.03 18.80
CA PRO A 265 6.14 -38.45 18.12
C PRO A 265 6.65 -37.16 18.82
N ILE A 266 7.95 -37.12 19.13
CA ILE A 266 8.64 -35.95 19.67
C ILE A 266 9.17 -35.14 18.50
N SER A 267 8.83 -33.84 18.45
CA SER A 267 9.26 -32.92 17.37
C SER A 267 10.52 -32.15 17.73
N VAL A 268 11.40 -32.01 16.74
CA VAL A 268 12.59 -31.14 16.75
C VAL A 268 12.50 -30.19 15.56
N PHE A 269 12.68 -28.90 15.78
CA PHE A 269 12.42 -27.88 14.77
C PHE A 269 13.69 -27.38 14.07
N PHE A 270 13.49 -26.89 12.83
CA PHE A 270 14.54 -26.41 11.95
C PHE A 270 14.18 -25.01 11.40
N ASN A 271 15.20 -24.20 11.16
CA ASN A 271 15.02 -22.92 10.49
C ASN A 271 14.70 -23.10 8.99
N LEU A 272 14.19 -22.04 8.35
CA LEU A 272 13.92 -22.03 6.93
C LEU A 272 15.18 -22.42 6.14
N ASP A 273 15.03 -23.38 5.23
CA ASP A 273 16.10 -23.88 4.36
C ASP A 273 17.37 -24.36 5.11
N LYS A 274 17.20 -24.84 6.34
CA LYS A 274 18.30 -25.37 7.15
C LYS A 274 18.05 -26.84 7.51
N THR A 275 19.17 -27.56 7.61
CA THR A 275 19.21 -28.96 8.03
C THR A 275 19.79 -29.14 9.44
N ASN A 276 20.32 -28.07 10.04
CA ASN A 276 20.78 -28.08 11.43
C ASN A 276 19.62 -27.72 12.37
N ILE A 277 19.62 -28.36 13.54
CA ILE A 277 18.60 -28.17 14.59
C ILE A 277 18.59 -26.72 15.05
N ALA A 278 17.40 -26.12 15.09
CA ALA A 278 17.22 -24.71 15.45
C ALA A 278 17.51 -24.44 16.92
N SER A 279 17.19 -25.36 17.82
CA SER A 279 17.38 -25.23 19.25
C SER A 279 17.81 -26.55 19.89
N GLN A 280 18.92 -26.51 20.63
CA GLN A 280 19.35 -27.66 21.44
C GLN A 280 18.37 -28.02 22.55
N LYS A 281 17.48 -27.11 22.91
CA LYS A 281 16.41 -27.37 23.89
C LYS A 281 15.42 -28.43 23.44
N ASP A 282 15.20 -28.55 22.13
CA ASP A 282 14.30 -29.56 21.56
C ASP A 282 14.82 -30.98 21.79
N LEU A 283 16.13 -31.14 21.99
CA LEU A 283 16.74 -32.44 22.22
C LEU A 283 16.57 -32.97 23.65
N VAL A 284 16.03 -32.20 24.59
CA VAL A 284 15.86 -32.63 25.99
C VAL A 284 14.94 -33.87 26.05
N ASN A 285 13.78 -33.79 25.40
CA ASN A 285 12.84 -34.92 25.35
C ASN A 285 13.34 -36.06 24.44
N VAL A 286 14.07 -35.72 23.38
CA VAL A 286 14.70 -36.73 22.49
C VAL A 286 15.73 -37.59 23.26
N ARG A 287 16.49 -36.97 24.18
CA ARG A 287 17.45 -37.70 25.05
C ARG A 287 16.74 -38.72 25.97
N ALA A 288 15.61 -38.30 26.53
CA ALA A 288 14.81 -39.19 27.38
C ALA A 288 14.28 -40.38 26.58
N LEU A 289 13.78 -40.13 25.36
CA LEU A 289 13.30 -41.18 24.45
C LEU A 289 14.45 -42.08 23.97
N ALA A 290 15.61 -41.50 23.63
CA ALA A 290 16.80 -42.27 23.25
C ALA A 290 17.26 -43.21 24.35
N LYS A 291 17.34 -42.70 25.59
CA LYS A 291 17.64 -43.55 26.77
C LYS A 291 16.65 -44.68 26.95
N TYR A 292 15.35 -44.37 26.87
CA TYR A 292 14.30 -45.40 26.96
C TYR A 292 14.44 -46.45 25.87
N ALA A 293 14.70 -46.05 24.62
CA ALA A 293 14.86 -46.98 23.50
C ALA A 293 16.08 -47.88 23.68
N VAL A 294 17.19 -47.37 24.20
CA VAL A 294 18.40 -48.17 24.53
C VAL A 294 18.10 -49.12 25.66
N ASP A 295 17.50 -48.67 26.78
CA ASP A 295 17.24 -49.49 27.95
C ASP A 295 16.23 -50.62 27.67
N ASN A 296 15.32 -50.42 26.68
CA ASN A 296 14.29 -51.41 26.33
C ASN A 296 14.50 -52.06 24.97
N ASN A 297 15.64 -51.83 24.33
CA ASN A 297 16.02 -52.37 23.01
C ASN A 297 14.98 -52.12 21.90
N ASN A 298 14.29 -50.94 21.94
CA ASN A 298 13.27 -50.58 20.97
C ASN A 298 13.86 -49.99 19.68
N ASN A 299 13.08 -50.10 18.60
CA ASN A 299 13.36 -49.42 17.34
C ASN A 299 12.80 -48.00 17.38
N LEU A 300 13.45 -47.08 16.64
CA LEU A 300 13.01 -45.67 16.49
C LEU A 300 12.72 -45.37 15.03
N LEU A 301 11.61 -44.66 14.79
CA LEU A 301 11.31 -44.09 13.49
C LEU A 301 11.54 -42.55 13.56
N VAL A 302 12.41 -42.07 12.67
CA VAL A 302 12.67 -40.67 12.50
C VAL A 302 12.04 -40.21 11.18
N THR A 303 11.12 -39.24 11.27
CA THR A 303 10.44 -38.68 10.09
C THR A 303 10.75 -37.22 9.95
N GLY A 304 11.33 -36.81 8.84
CA GLY A 304 11.60 -35.41 8.52
C GLY A 304 10.49 -34.76 7.67
N TYR A 305 10.30 -33.49 7.83
CA TYR A 305 9.30 -32.67 7.13
C TYR A 305 9.89 -31.33 6.70
N ALA A 306 9.40 -30.78 5.61
CA ALA A 306 9.59 -29.40 5.20
C ALA A 306 8.23 -28.70 5.13
N ASP A 307 8.20 -27.37 5.14
CA ASP A 307 6.95 -26.64 4.86
C ASP A 307 6.64 -26.66 3.35
N SER A 308 5.37 -26.81 3.00
CA SER A 308 4.94 -26.86 1.59
C SER A 308 4.84 -25.46 0.94
N ALA A 309 4.89 -24.39 1.73
CA ALA A 309 4.75 -23.03 1.24
C ALA A 309 6.03 -22.46 0.62
N THR A 310 7.18 -23.08 0.90
CA THR A 310 8.49 -22.64 0.40
C THR A 310 9.23 -23.76 -0.31
N GLY A 311 10.01 -23.40 -1.33
CA GLY A 311 10.81 -24.35 -2.09
C GLY A 311 10.02 -25.18 -3.10
N SER A 312 10.75 -25.94 -3.94
CA SER A 312 10.15 -26.89 -4.87
C SER A 312 9.88 -28.24 -4.18
N ALA A 313 8.98 -29.04 -4.73
CA ALA A 313 8.68 -30.39 -4.21
C ALA A 313 9.95 -31.24 -4.10
N LYS A 314 10.81 -31.18 -5.10
CA LYS A 314 12.10 -31.93 -5.13
C LYS A 314 13.06 -31.44 -4.02
N HIS A 315 13.14 -30.12 -3.82
CA HIS A 315 13.96 -29.53 -2.76
C HIS A 315 13.42 -29.88 -1.37
N ASN A 316 12.12 -29.80 -1.19
CA ASN A 316 11.47 -30.13 0.09
C ASN A 316 11.60 -31.62 0.43
N GLN A 317 11.56 -32.48 -0.56
CA GLN A 317 11.84 -33.91 -0.35
C GLN A 317 13.26 -34.11 0.16
N TRP A 318 14.26 -33.57 -0.52
CA TRP A 318 15.65 -33.62 -0.08
C TRP A 318 15.84 -33.01 1.31
N LEU A 319 15.27 -31.84 1.57
CA LEU A 319 15.38 -31.12 2.85
C LEU A 319 14.79 -31.95 4.01
N SER A 320 13.67 -32.62 3.77
CA SER A 320 13.05 -33.48 4.76
C SER A 320 13.90 -34.72 5.08
N GLU A 321 14.51 -35.31 4.08
CA GLU A 321 15.42 -36.46 4.25
C GLU A 321 16.67 -36.08 5.05
N GLU A 322 17.30 -34.93 4.74
CA GLU A 322 18.46 -34.43 5.47
C GLU A 322 18.13 -34.03 6.92
N ARG A 323 16.91 -33.50 7.20
CA ARG A 323 16.44 -33.27 8.57
C ARG A 323 16.26 -34.55 9.37
N ALA A 324 15.68 -35.57 8.76
CA ALA A 324 15.58 -36.88 9.39
C ALA A 324 16.97 -37.45 9.70
N LYS A 325 17.90 -37.35 8.76
CA LYS A 325 19.29 -37.81 8.93
C LYS A 325 20.01 -37.03 10.04
N THR A 326 19.82 -35.74 10.15
CA THR A 326 20.39 -34.92 11.22
C THR A 326 19.90 -35.39 12.59
N LEU A 327 18.58 -35.58 12.77
CA LEU A 327 18.03 -36.08 14.03
C LEU A 327 18.47 -37.49 14.35
N ALA A 328 18.54 -38.35 13.36
CA ALA A 328 19.08 -39.73 13.51
C ALA A 328 20.57 -39.72 13.95
N GLY A 329 21.36 -38.80 13.40
CA GLY A 329 22.76 -38.59 13.84
C GLY A 329 22.87 -38.18 15.31
N GLU A 330 21.95 -37.35 15.82
CA GLU A 330 21.90 -36.99 17.24
C GLU A 330 21.50 -38.18 18.10
N LEU A 331 20.56 -39.02 17.67
CA LEU A 331 20.18 -40.25 18.38
C LEU A 331 21.36 -41.24 18.49
N VAL A 332 22.14 -41.38 17.44
CA VAL A 332 23.39 -42.21 17.49
C VAL A 332 24.38 -41.65 18.50
N LYS A 333 24.58 -40.32 18.56
CA LYS A 333 25.42 -39.66 19.59
C LYS A 333 24.89 -39.91 21.01
N MET A 334 23.60 -40.12 21.16
CA MET A 334 22.94 -40.42 22.44
C MET A 334 22.97 -41.91 22.78
N GLY A 335 23.64 -42.74 21.97
CA GLY A 335 23.87 -44.14 22.26
C GLY A 335 22.89 -45.12 21.59
N VAL A 336 22.00 -44.67 20.72
CA VAL A 336 21.11 -45.55 19.96
C VAL A 336 21.88 -46.18 18.79
N GLU A 337 21.81 -47.51 18.64
CA GLU A 337 22.43 -48.20 17.52
C GLU A 337 21.79 -47.77 16.19
N SER A 338 22.61 -47.51 15.17
CA SER A 338 22.12 -47.05 13.86
C SER A 338 21.18 -48.08 13.18
N SER A 339 21.36 -49.35 13.46
CA SER A 339 20.49 -50.44 13.00
C SER A 339 19.03 -50.36 13.56
N LYS A 340 18.85 -49.67 14.66
CA LYS A 340 17.56 -49.46 15.33
C LYS A 340 16.85 -48.21 14.88
N ILE A 341 17.43 -47.41 13.99
CA ILE A 341 16.88 -46.12 13.56
C ILE A 341 16.45 -46.22 12.09
N SER A 342 15.15 -46.15 11.86
CA SER A 342 14.56 -46.00 10.53
C SER A 342 14.35 -44.52 10.22
N GLN A 343 14.65 -44.11 8.97
CA GLN A 343 14.57 -42.69 8.55
C GLN A 343 13.64 -42.55 7.35
N VAL A 344 12.76 -41.56 7.38
CA VAL A 344 11.82 -41.24 6.29
C VAL A 344 11.72 -39.72 6.10
N GLY A 345 11.81 -39.24 4.86
CA GLY A 345 11.49 -37.88 4.47
C GLY A 345 10.07 -37.80 3.89
N LYS A 346 9.24 -36.90 4.39
CA LYS A 346 7.85 -36.70 3.94
C LYS A 346 7.70 -35.53 2.98
N GLY A 347 8.78 -34.83 2.63
CA GLY A 347 8.74 -33.67 1.75
C GLY A 347 8.07 -32.46 2.40
N GLY A 348 7.45 -31.62 1.56
CA GLY A 348 6.70 -30.47 1.98
C GLY A 348 5.31 -30.84 2.46
N VAL A 349 4.95 -30.38 3.67
CA VAL A 349 3.64 -30.63 4.30
C VAL A 349 3.07 -29.31 4.88
N ASP A 350 1.75 -29.29 5.13
CA ASP A 350 0.99 -28.17 5.71
C ASP A 350 0.14 -28.62 6.91
N THR A 351 0.53 -29.70 7.56
CA THR A 351 -0.24 -30.36 8.62
C THR A 351 -0.36 -29.56 9.92
N LEU A 352 0.53 -28.57 10.13
CA LEU A 352 0.54 -27.74 11.32
C LEU A 352 0.45 -26.25 10.98
N THR A 353 -0.19 -25.49 11.85
CA THR A 353 -0.32 -24.04 11.79
C THR A 353 0.35 -23.41 13.03
N PRO A 354 1.21 -22.39 12.88
CA PRO A 354 1.64 -21.76 11.63
C PRO A 354 2.49 -22.70 10.76
N ILE A 355 2.55 -22.40 9.45
CA ILE A 355 3.20 -23.25 8.44
C ILE A 355 4.67 -23.58 8.79
N SER A 356 5.36 -22.67 9.50
CA SER A 356 6.74 -22.85 9.97
C SER A 356 6.91 -24.04 10.91
N PHE A 357 5.85 -24.52 11.57
CA PHE A 357 5.89 -25.68 12.46
C PHE A 357 6.05 -26.99 11.68
N ASN A 358 5.87 -26.97 10.35
CA ASN A 358 6.17 -28.09 9.48
C ASN A 358 7.67 -28.25 9.17
N ARG A 359 8.53 -27.32 9.59
CA ARG A 359 10.00 -27.41 9.50
C ARG A 359 10.53 -28.21 10.67
N ARG A 360 10.26 -29.49 10.68
CA ARG A 360 10.59 -30.37 11.81
C ARG A 360 11.08 -31.75 11.39
N ALA A 361 11.66 -32.43 12.32
CA ALA A 361 11.75 -33.87 12.31
C ALA A 361 11.13 -34.42 13.57
N THR A 362 10.47 -35.56 13.47
CA THR A 362 9.88 -36.27 14.60
C THR A 362 10.62 -37.57 14.86
N VAL A 363 10.66 -37.98 16.11
CA VAL A 363 11.12 -39.33 16.50
C VAL A 363 10.08 -40.00 17.38
N GLN A 364 9.83 -41.26 17.14
CA GLN A 364 8.91 -42.08 17.93
C GLN A 364 9.45 -43.51 18.05
N VAL A 365 9.04 -44.22 19.10
CA VAL A 365 9.30 -45.64 19.25
C VAL A 365 8.39 -46.42 18.30
N THR A 366 8.97 -47.44 17.67
CA THR A 366 8.24 -48.43 16.88
C THR A 366 8.50 -49.82 17.46
N ASP A 367 7.49 -50.65 17.45
CA ASP A 367 7.58 -52.06 17.88
C ASP A 367 8.54 -52.86 17.00
#